data_1741d1650a0f3eb0e7b2e2beb6951179
#
_entry.id   1741d1650a0f3eb0e7b2e2beb6951179
#
_cell.length_a   1.000
_cell.length_b   1.000
_cell.length_c   1.000
_cell.angle_alpha   90.00
_cell.angle_beta   90.00
_cell.angle_gamma   90.00
#
_symmetry.space_group_name_H-M   'P 1'
#
loop_
_entity.id
_entity.type
_entity.pdbx_description
1 polymer ?
#
loop_
_entity_poly.entity_id
_entity_poly.type
_entity_poly.pdbx_seq_one_letter_code
_entity_poly.pdbx_strand_id
1 'polypeptide(L)'
;MIARIWHGTTPASKADAYLAFLQQRALPDYRRTAGNRAAFILRRIDGDIAHFTTLTHWDSRGAIEAFAGADISRAKYYPEDAQFLLEFEPTVQHSELYS
;
A
#
# COMPACT_ATOMS: atom_id res chain seq x y z
N MET A 1 -10.42 14.28 -5.29
CA MET A 1 -9.99 13.07 -4.56
C MET A 1 -8.65 12.60 -5.10
N ILE A 2 -7.85 11.99 -4.27
CA ILE A 2 -6.50 11.55 -4.64
C ILE A 2 -6.39 10.05 -4.51
N ALA A 3 -5.83 9.39 -5.53
CA ALA A 3 -5.46 7.98 -5.47
C ALA A 3 -3.98 7.88 -5.12
N ARG A 4 -3.66 7.04 -4.13
CA ARG A 4 -2.30 6.72 -3.72
C ARG A 4 -2.02 5.28 -4.09
N ILE A 5 -0.91 5.03 -4.77
CA ILE A 5 -0.54 3.70 -5.26
C ILE A 5 0.83 3.33 -4.71
N TRP A 6 0.88 2.25 -3.95
CA TRP A 6 2.10 1.60 -3.49
C TRP A 6 2.28 0.28 -4.22
N HIS A 7 3.51 -0.08 -4.54
CA HIS A 7 3.85 -1.36 -5.17
C HIS A 7 4.97 -2.05 -4.41
N GLY A 8 4.87 -3.38 -4.30
CA GLY A 8 5.92 -4.21 -3.73
C GLY A 8 5.88 -5.62 -4.30
N THR A 9 6.97 -6.34 -4.11
CA THR A 9 7.09 -7.72 -4.61
C THR A 9 7.53 -8.66 -3.50
N THR A 10 7.04 -9.90 -3.59
CA THR A 10 7.46 -10.99 -2.71
C THR A 10 7.81 -12.21 -3.56
N PRO A 11 8.52 -13.20 -2.99
CA PRO A 11 8.53 -14.52 -3.61
C PRO A 11 7.09 -15.05 -3.73
N ALA A 12 6.78 -15.76 -4.81
CA ALA A 12 5.45 -16.32 -4.99
C ALA A 12 5.06 -17.26 -3.84
N SER A 13 6.03 -17.96 -3.25
CA SER A 13 5.81 -18.85 -2.12
C SER A 13 5.32 -18.13 -0.85
N LYS A 14 5.50 -16.82 -0.76
CA LYS A 14 5.06 -16.00 0.37
C LYS A 14 3.81 -15.16 0.06
N ALA A 15 3.24 -15.32 -1.14
CA ALA A 15 2.17 -14.44 -1.60
C ALA A 15 0.93 -14.51 -0.72
N ASP A 16 0.52 -15.71 -0.29
CA ASP A 16 -0.67 -15.85 0.55
C ASP A 16 -0.44 -15.29 1.95
N ALA A 17 0.72 -15.52 2.52
CA ALA A 17 1.06 -14.99 3.85
C ALA A 17 1.13 -13.47 3.83
N TYR A 18 1.70 -12.89 2.77
CA TYR A 18 1.78 -11.43 2.67
C TYR A 18 0.40 -10.81 2.43
N LEU A 19 -0.44 -11.45 1.62
CA LEU A 19 -1.82 -10.99 1.46
C LEU A 19 -2.54 -10.93 2.79
N ALA A 20 -2.44 -12.00 3.60
CA ALA A 20 -3.04 -12.03 4.93
C ALA A 20 -2.50 -10.90 5.83
N PHE A 21 -1.20 -10.65 5.79
CA PHE A 21 -0.59 -9.56 6.54
C PHE A 21 -1.17 -8.19 6.11
N LEU A 22 -1.26 -7.94 4.81
CA LEU A 22 -1.83 -6.67 4.31
C LEU A 22 -3.30 -6.51 4.72
N GLN A 23 -4.07 -7.58 4.67
CA GLN A 23 -5.48 -7.54 5.07
C GLN A 23 -5.66 -7.30 6.56
N GLN A 24 -4.78 -7.85 7.40
CA GLN A 24 -4.88 -7.76 8.84
C GLN A 24 -4.22 -6.50 9.42
N ARG A 25 -3.19 -5.99 8.75
CA ARG A 25 -2.42 -4.85 9.26
C ARG A 25 -2.61 -3.58 8.45
N ALA A 26 -2.40 -3.64 7.14
CA ALA A 26 -2.40 -2.45 6.30
C ALA A 26 -3.81 -1.90 6.04
N LEU A 27 -4.74 -2.76 5.65
CA LEU A 27 -6.11 -2.29 5.37
C LEU A 27 -6.77 -1.60 6.56
N PRO A 28 -6.71 -2.16 7.78
CA PRO A 28 -7.27 -1.45 8.93
C PRO A 28 -6.58 -0.11 9.20
N ASP A 29 -5.27 -0.04 8.99
CA ASP A 29 -4.50 1.18 9.22
C ASP A 29 -4.94 2.29 8.24
N TYR A 30 -5.13 1.95 6.95
CA TYR A 30 -5.70 2.88 5.99
C TYR A 30 -7.10 3.34 6.43
N ARG A 31 -7.97 2.38 6.73
CA ARG A 31 -9.39 2.63 6.94
C ARG A 31 -9.69 3.46 8.17
N ARG A 32 -8.86 3.39 9.20
CA ARG A 32 -9.06 4.19 10.41
C ARG A 32 -8.47 5.59 10.32
N THR A 33 -7.73 5.91 9.26
CA THR A 33 -7.21 7.26 9.06
C THR A 33 -8.31 8.14 8.49
N ALA A 34 -8.60 9.25 9.16
CA ALA A 34 -9.62 10.19 8.70
C ALA A 34 -9.28 10.70 7.30
N GLY A 35 -10.27 10.72 6.42
CA GLY A 35 -10.08 11.13 5.02
C GLY A 35 -9.77 10.00 4.06
N ASN A 36 -9.51 8.78 4.56
CA ASN A 36 -9.44 7.61 3.68
C ASN A 36 -10.86 7.22 3.26
N ARG A 37 -11.07 7.05 1.97
CA ARG A 37 -12.38 6.71 1.39
C ARG A 37 -12.48 5.28 0.89
N ALA A 38 -11.34 4.68 0.51
CA ALA A 38 -11.31 3.30 0.05
C ALA A 38 -9.88 2.77 0.14
N ALA A 39 -9.76 1.45 0.29
CA ALA A 39 -8.49 0.76 0.33
C ALA A 39 -8.63 -0.61 -0.31
N PHE A 40 -7.79 -0.88 -1.30
CA PHE A 40 -7.81 -2.13 -2.05
C PHE A 40 -6.41 -2.71 -2.13
N ILE A 41 -6.35 -4.04 -2.22
CA ILE A 41 -5.12 -4.77 -2.51
C ILE A 41 -5.31 -5.46 -3.87
N LEU A 42 -4.36 -5.23 -4.78
CA LEU A 42 -4.29 -5.98 -6.03
C LEU A 42 -3.09 -6.90 -5.96
N ARG A 43 -3.26 -8.12 -6.45
CA ARG A 43 -2.19 -9.11 -6.47
C ARG A 43 -2.12 -9.78 -7.84
N ARG A 44 -0.91 -9.87 -8.38
CA ARG A 44 -0.65 -10.61 -9.62
C ARG A 44 0.58 -11.50 -9.40
N ILE A 45 0.45 -12.77 -9.73
CA ILE A 45 1.56 -13.71 -9.66
C ILE A 45 2.13 -13.92 -11.05
N ASP A 46 3.44 -13.71 -11.17
CA ASP A 46 4.18 -13.82 -12.41
C ASP A 46 5.40 -14.72 -12.17
N GLY A 47 5.27 -16.02 -12.50
CA GLY A 47 6.31 -17.00 -12.22
C GLY A 47 6.60 -17.10 -10.73
N ASP A 48 7.85 -16.84 -10.36
CA ASP A 48 8.30 -16.96 -8.97
C ASP A 48 8.07 -15.70 -8.14
N ILE A 49 7.51 -14.65 -8.74
CA ILE A 49 7.33 -13.34 -8.11
C ILE A 49 5.85 -13.00 -8.00
N ALA A 50 5.44 -12.55 -6.82
CA ALA A 50 4.13 -11.97 -6.62
C ALA A 50 4.25 -10.44 -6.57
N HIS A 51 3.40 -9.75 -7.33
CA HIS A 51 3.29 -8.30 -7.33
C HIS A 51 2.08 -7.89 -6.51
N PHE A 52 2.30 -6.97 -5.58
CA PHE A 52 1.24 -6.39 -4.76
C PHE A 52 1.14 -4.90 -5.02
N THR A 53 -0.07 -4.44 -5.14
CA THR A 53 -0.36 -3.00 -5.24
C THR A 53 -1.41 -2.67 -4.19
N THR A 54 -1.18 -1.64 -3.40
CA THR A 54 -2.25 -1.06 -2.59
C THR A 54 -2.73 0.20 -3.30
N LEU A 55 -4.03 0.25 -3.51
CA LEU A 55 -4.71 1.39 -4.13
C LEU A 55 -5.63 1.99 -3.08
N THR A 56 -5.38 3.23 -2.72
CA THR A 56 -6.15 3.91 -1.68
C THR A 56 -6.67 5.26 -2.20
N HIS A 57 -7.88 5.61 -1.79
CA HIS A 57 -8.54 6.86 -2.18
C HIS A 57 -8.64 7.77 -0.97
N TRP A 58 -8.31 9.05 -1.16
CA TRP A 58 -8.18 10.03 -0.09
C TRP A 58 -8.86 11.35 -0.43
N ASP A 59 -9.43 11.99 0.58
CA ASP A 59 -10.06 13.31 0.40
C ASP A 59 -9.07 14.41 0.02
N SER A 60 -7.84 14.33 0.56
CA SER A 60 -6.86 15.41 0.42
C SER A 60 -5.45 14.91 0.72
N ARG A 61 -4.46 15.73 0.34
CA ARG A 61 -3.06 15.51 0.71
C ARG A 61 -2.88 15.53 2.22
N GLY A 62 -3.59 16.41 2.92
CA GLY A 62 -3.51 16.49 4.38
C GLY A 62 -3.94 15.18 5.05
N ALA A 63 -4.97 14.51 4.52
CA ALA A 63 -5.38 13.20 5.02
C ALA A 63 -4.29 12.15 4.80
N ILE A 64 -3.61 12.20 3.67
CA ILE A 64 -2.49 11.30 3.39
C ILE A 64 -1.32 11.56 4.35
N GLU A 65 -1.04 12.81 4.66
CA GLU A 65 0.01 13.18 5.62
C GLU A 65 -0.24 12.57 7.00
N ALA A 66 -1.49 12.52 7.43
CA ALA A 66 -1.87 11.90 8.69
C ALA A 66 -1.55 10.40 8.72
N PHE A 67 -1.58 9.73 7.57
CA PHE A 67 -1.22 8.33 7.44
C PHE A 67 0.28 8.13 7.25
N ALA A 68 0.89 8.87 6.31
CA ALA A 68 2.22 8.58 5.78
C ALA A 68 3.33 9.52 6.29
N GLY A 69 2.98 10.60 6.98
CA GLY A 69 3.94 11.61 7.40
C GLY A 69 4.01 12.79 6.43
N ALA A 70 4.84 13.76 6.76
CA ALA A 70 4.90 15.04 6.04
C ALA A 70 5.28 14.91 4.57
N ASP A 71 6.19 13.99 4.24
CA ASP A 71 6.54 13.70 2.85
C ASP A 71 5.70 12.53 2.35
N ILE A 72 4.57 12.85 1.72
CA ILE A 72 3.63 11.84 1.25
C ILE A 72 4.17 10.99 0.09
N SER A 73 5.22 11.43 -0.60
CA SER A 73 5.82 10.63 -1.67
C SER A 73 6.55 9.39 -1.15
N ARG A 74 6.89 9.37 0.14
CA ARG A 74 7.60 8.25 0.74
C ARG A 74 6.64 7.11 1.06
N ALA A 75 7.07 5.88 0.73
CA ALA A 75 6.35 4.69 1.11
C ALA A 75 6.38 4.50 2.64
N LYS A 76 5.28 4.01 3.20
CA LYS A 76 5.20 3.64 4.61
C LYS A 76 5.37 2.14 4.74
N TYR A 77 6.37 1.72 5.51
CA TYR A 77 6.64 0.31 5.75
C TYR A 77 6.41 -0.07 7.21
N TYR A 78 6.09 -1.33 7.43
CA TYR A 78 5.99 -1.94 8.75
C TYR A 78 7.24 -2.79 9.00
N PRO A 79 7.65 -2.99 10.27
CA PRO A 79 8.81 -3.84 10.55
C PRO A 79 8.69 -5.25 9.94
N GLU A 80 7.49 -5.80 9.92
CA GLU A 80 7.22 -7.14 9.40
C GLU A 80 7.40 -7.25 7.88
N ASP A 81 7.35 -6.12 7.15
CA ASP A 81 7.56 -6.13 5.70
C ASP A 81 8.90 -6.76 5.30
N ALA A 82 9.91 -6.64 6.17
CA ALA A 82 11.24 -7.20 5.90
C ALA A 82 11.22 -8.73 5.75
N GLN A 83 10.20 -9.41 6.28
CA GLN A 83 10.07 -10.86 6.17
C GLN A 83 9.54 -11.30 4.80
N PHE A 84 8.97 -10.38 4.04
CA PHE A 84 8.25 -10.69 2.81
C PHE A 84 8.83 -10.02 1.58
N LEU A 85 9.11 -8.72 1.66
CA LEU A 85 9.43 -7.90 0.49
C LEU A 85 10.83 -8.21 -0.05
N LEU A 86 10.92 -8.36 -1.37
CA LEU A 86 12.18 -8.53 -2.08
C LEU A 86 12.97 -7.23 -2.15
N GLU A 87 12.26 -6.10 -2.19
CA GLU A 87 12.87 -4.78 -2.15
C GLU A 87 11.92 -3.80 -1.48
N PHE A 88 12.47 -2.69 -1.02
CA PHE A 88 11.71 -1.60 -0.41
C PHE A 88 11.75 -0.41 -1.37
N GLU A 89 10.75 -0.31 -2.23
CA GLU A 89 10.61 0.85 -3.11
C GLU A 89 10.41 2.09 -2.26
N PRO A 90 11.24 3.13 -2.43
CA PRO A 90 11.24 4.25 -1.47
C PRO A 90 10.03 5.17 -1.62
N THR A 91 9.41 5.18 -2.79
CA THR A 91 8.36 6.14 -3.11
C THR A 91 7.09 5.46 -3.58
N VAL A 92 6.00 6.18 -3.45
CA VAL A 92 4.68 5.82 -3.98
C VAL A 92 4.26 6.86 -5.01
N GLN A 93 3.19 6.57 -5.75
CA GLN A 93 2.64 7.49 -6.73
C GLN A 93 1.28 8.01 -6.27
N HIS A 94 1.01 9.27 -6.60
CA HIS A 94 -0.28 9.90 -6.40
C HIS A 94 -0.84 10.39 -7.72
N SER A 95 -2.14 10.24 -7.88
CA SER A 95 -2.86 10.73 -9.06
C SER A 95 -4.15 11.38 -8.63
N GLU A 96 -4.59 12.36 -9.38
CA GLU A 96 -5.94 12.89 -9.22
C GLU A 96 -6.93 11.81 -9.67
N LEU A 97 -8.00 11.63 -8.89
CA LEU A 97 -9.01 10.62 -9.17
C LEU A 97 -10.28 11.29 -9.67
N TYR A 98 -10.69 10.92 -10.86
CA TYR A 98 -11.93 11.37 -11.48
C TYR A 98 -12.84 10.18 -11.78
N SER A 99 -14.13 10.44 -11.84
CA SER A 99 -15.13 9.43 -12.23
C SER A 99 -15.98 9.92 -13.39
#